data_e6cc1e9fe53cad79c7f07743dfff9b62
#
_entry.id   e6cc1e9fe53cad79c7f07743dfff9b62
#
_cell.length_a   1.000
_cell.length_b   1.000
_cell.length_c   1.000
_cell.angle_alpha   90.00
_cell.angle_beta   90.00
_cell.angle_gamma   90.00
#
_symmetry.space_group_name_H-M   'P 1'
#
loop_
_entity.id
_entity.type
_entity.pdbx_description
1 polymer ?
#
loop_
_entity_poly.entity_id
_entity_poly.type
_entity_poly.pdbx_seq_one_letter_code
_entity_poly.pdbx_strand_id
1 'polypeptide(L)'
;MFQNKIKILIFSLFFVLFVLCFISSTKADPTVMVTDYTLEPEALLPGDSAELTITLTNTETTATKVDTDYINSLPIDQTTDTIAATINNVWITSDGDGTYAISAHENYEDIGDLSPGSSITLSFEITAHENISSGLYNPIVRVDVINHQDVQFPIPVRISSFSATILPKDVPKKISSSGSTTITLTAVNNREATVEDVTVTADANQSIAVSPSSTYIGTLESESSHDITCSLHPSNLGKQNITFTISFRNGENTHTNSINIPVEVIETHDVSPVLYNMPSEIPQHGSERITLEIYNAKSDTITGVTVIPVTEFSTSPSEYFIGSMDADDVFSASFDVYTDELEPSNYSIGFKVAFKQGNNYFESPTISEQVSVVPNNTSTESIDTGFATGVISLIVLIIVIVFFILWKRRIIT
;
A
#
# COMPACT_ATOMS: atom_id res chain seq x y z
N MET A 1 -26.63 -86.94 5.28
CA MET A 1 -26.53 -85.56 5.83
C MET A 1 -25.16 -85.24 6.41
N PHE A 2 -24.43 -86.22 6.98
CA PHE A 2 -23.12 -86.04 7.59
C PHE A 2 -21.98 -85.72 6.58
N GLN A 3 -21.94 -86.40 5.41
CA GLN A 3 -20.92 -86.24 4.40
C GLN A 3 -20.89 -84.84 3.74
N ASN A 4 -22.03 -84.18 3.62
CA ASN A 4 -22.07 -82.86 3.05
C ASN A 4 -21.56 -81.74 4.01
N LYS A 5 -21.71 -81.99 5.32
CA LYS A 5 -21.19 -81.05 6.34
C LYS A 5 -19.67 -81.12 6.42
N ILE A 6 -19.07 -82.32 6.24
CA ILE A 6 -17.63 -82.46 6.21
C ILE A 6 -17.00 -81.85 4.94
N LYS A 7 -17.65 -81.91 3.78
CA LYS A 7 -17.17 -81.26 2.53
C LYS A 7 -17.23 -79.75 2.65
N ILE A 8 -18.26 -79.18 3.27
CA ILE A 8 -18.39 -77.75 3.51
C ILE A 8 -17.32 -77.27 4.50
N LEU A 9 -17.03 -78.05 5.54
CA LEU A 9 -15.98 -77.71 6.53
C LEU A 9 -14.58 -77.68 5.91
N ILE A 10 -14.26 -78.71 5.06
CA ILE A 10 -12.99 -78.83 4.36
C ILE A 10 -12.86 -77.70 3.33
N PHE A 11 -13.94 -77.30 2.61
CA PHE A 11 -13.92 -76.21 1.65
C PHE A 11 -13.74 -74.87 2.34
N SER A 12 -14.41 -74.65 3.49
CA SER A 12 -14.24 -73.45 4.32
C SER A 12 -12.84 -73.33 4.88
N LEU A 13 -12.24 -74.45 5.34
CA LEU A 13 -10.86 -74.45 5.83
C LEU A 13 -9.86 -74.15 4.72
N PHE A 14 -10.08 -74.69 3.51
CA PHE A 14 -9.22 -74.48 2.33
C PHE A 14 -9.37 -73.01 1.83
N PHE A 15 -10.56 -72.43 1.91
CA PHE A 15 -10.79 -71.05 1.55
C PHE A 15 -10.12 -70.07 2.53
N VAL A 16 -10.19 -70.38 3.84
CA VAL A 16 -9.47 -69.59 4.86
C VAL A 16 -7.97 -69.70 4.69
N LEU A 17 -7.45 -70.91 4.39
CA LEU A 17 -6.03 -71.10 4.13
C LEU A 17 -5.58 -70.40 2.84
N PHE A 18 -6.43 -70.39 1.80
CA PHE A 18 -6.19 -69.67 0.54
C PHE A 18 -6.19 -68.15 0.73
N VAL A 19 -7.10 -67.59 1.52
CA VAL A 19 -7.12 -66.18 1.85
C VAL A 19 -5.90 -65.75 2.69
N LEU A 20 -5.44 -66.65 3.60
CA LEU A 20 -4.22 -66.41 4.38
C LEU A 20 -2.93 -66.43 3.54
N CYS A 21 -2.89 -67.14 2.40
CA CYS A 21 -1.77 -67.12 1.47
C CYS A 21 -1.63 -65.84 0.63
N PHE A 22 -2.66 -65.00 0.58
CA PHE A 22 -2.63 -63.73 -0.12
C PHE A 22 -2.35 -62.52 0.77
N ILE A 23 -2.07 -62.67 2.05
CA ILE A 23 -1.52 -61.62 2.86
C ILE A 23 -0.04 -61.47 2.50
N SER A 24 0.20 -60.88 1.33
CA SER A 24 1.52 -60.36 1.01
C SER A 24 1.78 -59.25 2.04
N SER A 25 2.74 -59.43 2.93
CA SER A 25 3.30 -58.34 3.70
C SER A 25 3.88 -57.34 2.69
N THR A 26 3.16 -56.32 2.37
CA THR A 26 3.71 -55.16 1.63
C THR A 26 4.79 -54.57 2.53
N LYS A 27 6.05 -54.76 2.19
CA LYS A 27 7.13 -53.99 2.79
C LYS A 27 6.88 -52.55 2.41
N ALA A 28 6.73 -51.68 3.38
CA ALA A 28 6.79 -50.28 3.15
C ALA A 28 8.26 -49.86 3.04
N ASP A 29 8.63 -49.23 1.96
CA ASP A 29 9.98 -48.70 1.76
C ASP A 29 10.03 -47.25 2.30
N PRO A 30 11.17 -46.78 2.83
CA PRO A 30 11.35 -45.40 3.24
C PRO A 30 10.99 -44.43 2.11
N THR A 31 10.20 -43.44 2.41
CA THR A 31 9.74 -42.44 1.44
C THR A 31 10.10 -41.05 1.92
N VAL A 32 11.07 -40.42 1.27
CA VAL A 32 11.46 -39.03 1.52
C VAL A 32 10.60 -38.10 0.66
N MET A 33 10.11 -37.04 1.26
CA MET A 33 9.33 -36.02 0.57
C MET A 33 9.74 -34.63 1.04
N VAL A 34 9.62 -33.63 0.17
CA VAL A 34 9.60 -32.23 0.57
C VAL A 34 8.22 -31.95 1.16
N THR A 35 8.14 -31.72 2.46
CA THR A 35 6.89 -31.53 3.19
C THR A 35 6.55 -30.07 3.40
N ASP A 36 7.56 -29.20 3.37
CA ASP A 36 7.39 -27.74 3.52
C ASP A 36 8.53 -27.01 2.83
N TYR A 37 8.26 -25.79 2.41
CA TYR A 37 9.29 -24.87 1.93
C TYR A 37 8.89 -23.42 2.20
N THR A 38 9.88 -22.56 2.40
CA THR A 38 9.72 -21.12 2.48
C THR A 38 10.73 -20.44 1.57
N LEU A 39 10.34 -19.32 0.98
CA LEU A 39 11.18 -18.50 0.11
C LEU A 39 11.14 -17.06 0.61
N GLU A 40 12.31 -16.50 0.95
CA GLU A 40 12.44 -15.14 1.45
C GLU A 40 13.49 -14.37 0.64
N PRO A 41 13.09 -13.30 -0.08
CA PRO A 41 11.73 -12.79 -0.25
C PRO A 41 10.87 -13.67 -1.19
N GLU A 42 9.53 -13.60 -1.04
CA GLU A 42 8.58 -14.41 -1.82
C GLU A 42 8.60 -14.14 -3.34
N ALA A 43 9.01 -12.94 -3.75
CA ALA A 43 9.11 -12.53 -5.14
C ALA A 43 10.42 -11.78 -5.39
N LEU A 44 11.15 -12.19 -6.42
CA LEU A 44 12.46 -11.66 -6.78
C LEU A 44 12.37 -10.65 -7.93
N LEU A 45 13.27 -9.67 -7.92
CA LEU A 45 13.62 -8.94 -9.13
C LEU A 45 14.73 -9.68 -9.90
N PRO A 46 14.94 -9.38 -11.18
CA PRO A 46 16.11 -9.86 -11.89
C PRO A 46 17.41 -9.45 -11.17
N GLY A 47 18.26 -10.42 -10.89
CA GLY A 47 19.50 -10.24 -10.13
C GLY A 47 19.38 -10.44 -8.61
N ASP A 48 18.17 -10.62 -8.06
CA ASP A 48 17.97 -10.86 -6.64
C ASP A 48 18.39 -12.26 -6.21
N SER A 49 18.85 -12.35 -4.96
CA SER A 49 19.00 -13.60 -4.23
C SER A 49 17.86 -13.79 -3.22
N ALA A 50 17.54 -15.03 -2.93
CA ALA A 50 16.59 -15.43 -1.89
C ALA A 50 17.10 -16.63 -1.12
N GLU A 51 16.72 -16.71 0.15
CA GLU A 51 16.87 -17.91 0.96
C GLU A 51 15.67 -18.84 0.72
N LEU A 52 15.95 -20.02 0.16
CA LEU A 52 14.99 -21.09 0.02
C LEU A 52 15.24 -22.11 1.11
N THR A 53 14.35 -22.21 2.07
CA THR A 53 14.40 -23.22 3.12
C THR A 53 13.42 -24.34 2.79
N ILE A 54 13.89 -25.60 2.79
CA ILE A 54 13.08 -26.78 2.54
C ILE A 54 13.10 -27.72 3.74
N THR A 55 12.01 -28.41 3.98
CA THR A 55 11.92 -29.48 4.97
C THR A 55 11.71 -30.82 4.28
N LEU A 56 12.70 -31.71 4.44
CA LEU A 56 12.62 -33.07 3.98
C LEU A 56 12.15 -33.96 5.13
N THR A 57 11.17 -34.82 4.87
CA THR A 57 10.62 -35.75 5.86
C THR A 57 10.60 -37.15 5.32
N ASN A 58 11.05 -38.10 6.10
CA ASN A 58 10.78 -39.53 5.84
C ASN A 58 9.36 -39.83 6.32
N THR A 59 8.40 -39.84 5.38
CA THR A 59 6.96 -39.92 5.67
C THR A 59 6.50 -41.35 5.98
N GLU A 60 7.34 -42.37 5.68
CA GLU A 60 7.02 -43.74 5.99
C GLU A 60 7.45 -44.07 7.44
N THR A 61 6.49 -44.37 8.28
CA THR A 61 6.71 -44.65 9.70
C THR A 61 6.75 -46.14 10.02
N THR A 62 6.42 -47.00 9.03
CA THR A 62 6.27 -48.46 9.20
C THR A 62 7.32 -49.27 8.46
N ALA A 63 8.27 -48.59 7.77
CA ALA A 63 9.35 -49.31 7.08
C ALA A 63 10.21 -50.13 8.06
N THR A 64 10.25 -51.42 7.88
CA THR A 64 11.02 -52.34 8.74
C THR A 64 11.77 -53.37 7.91
N LYS A 65 12.99 -53.71 8.35
CA LYS A 65 13.77 -54.82 7.85
C LYS A 65 13.74 -55.96 8.88
N VAL A 66 13.47 -57.14 8.38
CA VAL A 66 13.49 -58.34 9.21
C VAL A 66 14.71 -59.18 8.81
N ASP A 67 15.67 -59.26 9.69
CA ASP A 67 16.83 -60.15 9.55
C ASP A 67 16.57 -61.43 10.37
N THR A 68 16.78 -62.58 9.75
CA THR A 68 16.56 -63.89 10.38
C THR A 68 17.87 -64.70 10.33
N ASP A 69 18.38 -65.00 11.51
CA ASP A 69 19.53 -65.85 11.64
C ASP A 69 19.14 -67.33 11.55
N TYR A 70 19.96 -68.07 10.85
CA TYR A 70 19.71 -69.52 10.61
C TYR A 70 20.89 -70.39 11.11
N ILE A 71 20.59 -71.47 11.86
CA ILE A 71 21.52 -72.57 12.12
C ILE A 71 20.93 -73.80 11.52
N ASN A 72 21.69 -74.48 10.65
CA ASN A 72 21.28 -75.73 9.94
C ASN A 72 19.94 -75.58 9.18
N SER A 73 19.71 -74.36 8.54
CA SER A 73 18.48 -74.00 7.82
C SER A 73 17.24 -73.82 8.71
N LEU A 74 17.40 -73.74 10.03
CA LEU A 74 16.33 -73.47 10.97
C LEU A 74 16.50 -71.99 11.48
N PRO A 75 15.46 -71.19 11.44
CA PRO A 75 15.52 -69.87 12.00
C PRO A 75 15.68 -69.88 13.52
N ILE A 76 16.68 -69.26 14.08
CA ILE A 76 16.96 -69.24 15.50
C ILE A 76 16.71 -67.86 16.17
N ASP A 77 16.84 -66.83 15.40
CA ASP A 77 16.58 -65.44 15.87
C ASP A 77 15.98 -64.59 14.74
N GLN A 78 15.13 -63.68 15.09
CA GLN A 78 14.51 -62.75 14.17
C GLN A 78 14.52 -61.38 14.78
N THR A 79 15.31 -60.47 14.21
CA THR A 79 15.30 -59.05 14.59
C THR A 79 14.52 -58.25 13.57
N THR A 80 13.78 -57.26 14.05
CA THR A 80 13.05 -56.30 13.22
C THR A 80 13.59 -54.92 13.52
N ASP A 81 14.28 -54.35 12.54
CA ASP A 81 14.83 -52.99 12.65
C ASP A 81 14.03 -52.03 11.77
N THR A 82 13.89 -50.79 12.22
CA THR A 82 13.34 -49.73 11.39
C THR A 82 14.35 -49.34 10.32
N ILE A 83 13.85 -49.13 9.10
CA ILE A 83 14.70 -48.73 7.96
C ILE A 83 14.67 -47.20 7.85
N ALA A 84 15.82 -46.55 8.07
CA ALA A 84 16.01 -45.14 7.76
C ALA A 84 16.18 -44.93 6.25
N ALA A 85 15.81 -43.76 5.76
CA ALA A 85 16.16 -43.30 4.43
C ALA A 85 17.57 -42.68 4.47
N THR A 86 18.53 -43.19 3.73
CA THR A 86 19.86 -42.58 3.64
C THR A 86 19.86 -41.57 2.51
N ILE A 87 19.94 -40.29 2.84
CA ILE A 87 20.03 -39.21 1.88
C ILE A 87 21.50 -38.97 1.54
N ASN A 88 21.84 -39.13 0.29
CA ASN A 88 23.19 -38.89 -0.23
C ASN A 88 23.37 -37.42 -0.55
N ASN A 89 22.62 -36.90 -1.53
CA ASN A 89 22.77 -35.52 -1.98
C ASN A 89 21.42 -34.78 -2.07
N VAL A 90 21.45 -33.48 -1.80
CA VAL A 90 20.34 -32.58 -2.09
C VAL A 90 20.87 -31.36 -2.82
N TRP A 91 20.31 -31.04 -3.98
CA TRP A 91 20.70 -29.90 -4.81
C TRP A 91 19.51 -29.33 -5.58
N ILE A 92 19.69 -28.16 -6.12
CA ILE A 92 18.67 -27.49 -6.93
C ILE A 92 19.17 -27.41 -8.38
N THR A 93 18.31 -27.78 -9.33
CA THR A 93 18.53 -27.59 -10.75
C THR A 93 17.59 -26.53 -11.30
N SER A 94 18.05 -25.73 -12.26
CA SER A 94 17.19 -24.84 -13.00
C SER A 94 16.08 -25.60 -13.74
N ASP A 95 15.00 -24.91 -14.08
CA ASP A 95 13.89 -25.47 -14.86
C ASP A 95 14.39 -26.07 -16.18
N GLY A 96 13.77 -27.17 -16.63
CA GLY A 96 14.27 -28.13 -17.60
C GLY A 96 14.46 -27.65 -19.05
N ASP A 97 14.37 -26.36 -19.37
CA ASP A 97 14.56 -25.81 -20.72
C ASP A 97 16.01 -25.37 -21.02
N GLY A 98 16.94 -25.55 -20.08
CA GLY A 98 18.37 -25.23 -20.26
C GLY A 98 18.72 -23.75 -20.09
N THR A 99 17.76 -22.90 -19.77
CA THR A 99 18.00 -21.52 -19.33
C THR A 99 18.38 -21.53 -17.85
N TYR A 100 19.56 -20.99 -17.53
CA TYR A 100 19.99 -20.80 -16.13
C TYR A 100 19.21 -19.61 -15.51
N ALA A 101 17.89 -19.73 -15.51
CA ALA A 101 16.98 -18.70 -15.04
C ALA A 101 17.16 -18.42 -13.53
N ILE A 102 17.36 -19.50 -12.77
CA ILE A 102 17.61 -19.47 -11.33
C ILE A 102 18.76 -20.43 -11.05
N SER A 103 19.75 -19.99 -10.30
CA SER A 103 20.88 -20.80 -9.85
C SER A 103 20.85 -20.93 -8.33
N ALA A 104 21.32 -22.07 -7.82
CA ALA A 104 21.60 -22.26 -6.39
C ALA A 104 23.11 -22.33 -6.19
N HIS A 105 23.58 -21.83 -5.06
CA HIS A 105 25.00 -21.77 -4.74
C HIS A 105 25.47 -22.98 -3.92
N GLU A 106 24.58 -23.63 -3.16
CA GLU A 106 24.88 -24.75 -2.28
C GLU A 106 24.40 -26.08 -2.84
N ASN A 107 25.19 -27.13 -2.55
CA ASN A 107 24.80 -28.54 -2.63
C ASN A 107 25.11 -29.17 -1.29
N TYR A 108 24.23 -30.01 -0.80
CA TYR A 108 24.45 -30.82 0.40
C TYR A 108 24.82 -32.22 0.00
N GLU A 109 25.95 -32.71 0.52
CA GLU A 109 26.47 -34.06 0.25
C GLU A 109 26.57 -34.84 1.56
N ASP A 110 26.41 -36.15 1.51
CA ASP A 110 26.56 -37.09 2.63
C ASP A 110 25.68 -36.70 3.85
N ILE A 111 24.40 -36.34 3.62
CA ILE A 111 23.50 -35.92 4.67
C ILE A 111 23.25 -37.00 5.72
N GLY A 112 23.18 -38.24 5.28
CA GLY A 112 23.05 -39.41 6.17
C GLY A 112 21.62 -39.90 6.35
N ASP A 113 21.39 -40.60 7.47
CA ASP A 113 20.18 -41.36 7.72
C ASP A 113 19.05 -40.50 8.32
N LEU A 114 17.90 -40.53 7.67
CA LEU A 114 16.67 -39.93 8.15
C LEU A 114 15.72 -41.04 8.65
N SER A 115 15.58 -41.14 9.98
CA SER A 115 14.72 -42.16 10.60
C SER A 115 13.26 -42.00 10.20
N PRO A 116 12.45 -43.08 10.24
CA PRO A 116 11.02 -43.01 10.00
C PRO A 116 10.32 -41.90 10.80
N GLY A 117 9.57 -41.02 10.11
CA GLY A 117 8.87 -39.87 10.71
C GLY A 117 9.75 -38.69 11.11
N SER A 118 11.07 -38.77 10.90
CA SER A 118 11.98 -37.64 11.17
C SER A 118 12.07 -36.70 9.99
N SER A 119 12.44 -35.42 10.29
CA SER A 119 12.60 -34.35 9.30
C SER A 119 13.97 -33.69 9.45
N ILE A 120 14.47 -33.15 8.35
CA ILE A 120 15.65 -32.29 8.30
C ILE A 120 15.30 -31.02 7.49
N THR A 121 15.80 -29.87 7.94
CA THR A 121 15.64 -28.60 7.24
C THR A 121 16.97 -28.19 6.61
N LEU A 122 16.93 -27.78 5.35
CA LEU A 122 18.08 -27.33 4.56
C LEU A 122 17.76 -25.97 3.94
N SER A 123 18.73 -25.06 3.96
CA SER A 123 18.61 -23.73 3.36
C SER A 123 19.52 -23.59 2.16
N PHE A 124 19.02 -23.01 1.09
CA PHE A 124 19.77 -22.74 -0.15
C PHE A 124 19.68 -21.27 -0.48
N GLU A 125 20.80 -20.67 -0.81
CA GLU A 125 20.77 -19.36 -1.47
C GLU A 125 20.53 -19.60 -2.98
N ILE A 126 19.40 -19.10 -3.48
CA ILE A 126 19.08 -19.09 -4.91
C ILE A 126 19.17 -17.67 -5.47
N THR A 127 19.64 -17.53 -6.69
CA THR A 127 19.79 -16.23 -7.36
C THR A 127 19.09 -16.25 -8.72
N ALA A 128 18.27 -15.22 -8.97
CA ALA A 128 17.65 -14.97 -10.24
C ALA A 128 18.66 -14.32 -11.21
N HIS A 129 18.72 -14.78 -12.45
CA HIS A 129 19.62 -14.20 -13.43
C HIS A 129 19.27 -12.73 -13.73
N GLU A 130 20.26 -11.83 -13.93
CA GLU A 130 20.05 -10.40 -14.14
C GLU A 130 19.15 -10.06 -15.34
N ASN A 131 19.16 -10.88 -16.40
CA ASN A 131 18.39 -10.67 -17.62
C ASN A 131 17.15 -11.58 -17.71
N ILE A 132 16.70 -12.15 -16.60
CA ILE A 132 15.52 -12.99 -16.58
C ILE A 132 14.25 -12.16 -16.83
N SER A 133 13.32 -12.71 -17.59
CA SER A 133 12.00 -12.08 -17.80
C SER A 133 11.08 -12.30 -16.61
N SER A 134 10.14 -11.37 -16.40
CA SER A 134 9.06 -11.58 -15.43
C SER A 134 8.28 -12.84 -15.76
N GLY A 135 7.97 -13.64 -14.74
CA GLY A 135 7.26 -14.90 -14.88
C GLY A 135 7.34 -15.79 -13.64
N LEU A 136 6.75 -16.97 -13.76
CA LEU A 136 6.83 -18.02 -12.75
C LEU A 136 7.82 -19.06 -13.25
N TYR A 137 8.84 -19.35 -12.47
CA TYR A 137 9.88 -20.33 -12.73
C TYR A 137 9.79 -21.45 -11.69
N ASN A 138 10.18 -22.66 -12.07
CA ASN A 138 10.05 -23.83 -11.21
C ASN A 138 11.39 -24.57 -11.10
N PRO A 139 12.41 -24.00 -10.42
CA PRO A 139 13.61 -24.76 -10.10
C PRO A 139 13.23 -26.04 -9.34
N ILE A 140 13.98 -27.11 -9.60
CA ILE A 140 13.66 -28.42 -9.08
C ILE A 140 14.64 -28.78 -7.96
N VAL A 141 14.12 -28.97 -6.77
CA VAL A 141 14.85 -29.63 -5.67
C VAL A 141 14.99 -31.11 -6.02
N ARG A 142 16.21 -31.61 -6.04
CA ARG A 142 16.54 -33.03 -6.27
C ARG A 142 17.13 -33.60 -5.01
N VAL A 143 16.63 -34.76 -4.63
CA VAL A 143 17.11 -35.54 -3.48
C VAL A 143 17.49 -36.93 -3.95
N ASP A 144 18.77 -37.27 -3.81
CA ASP A 144 19.31 -38.58 -4.08
C ASP A 144 19.20 -39.44 -2.80
N VAL A 145 18.40 -40.50 -2.87
CA VAL A 145 18.15 -41.40 -1.75
C VAL A 145 18.72 -42.79 -2.06
N ILE A 146 19.71 -43.21 -1.29
CA ILE A 146 20.43 -44.49 -1.52
C ILE A 146 19.45 -45.66 -1.50
N ASN A 147 19.49 -46.47 -2.58
CA ASN A 147 18.65 -47.66 -2.79
C ASN A 147 17.12 -47.41 -2.80
N HIS A 148 16.71 -46.17 -2.95
CA HIS A 148 15.31 -45.76 -3.05
C HIS A 148 15.10 -44.86 -4.24
N GLN A 149 13.85 -44.40 -4.45
CA GLN A 149 13.52 -43.50 -5.55
C GLN A 149 13.96 -42.08 -5.21
N ASP A 150 14.68 -41.45 -6.14
CA ASP A 150 15.02 -40.04 -6.06
C ASP A 150 13.78 -39.15 -6.04
N VAL A 151 13.87 -38.06 -5.28
CA VAL A 151 12.81 -37.05 -5.20
C VAL A 151 13.12 -35.89 -6.13
N GLN A 152 12.09 -35.41 -6.82
CA GLN A 152 12.12 -34.20 -7.62
C GLN A 152 10.91 -33.36 -7.25
N PHE A 153 11.17 -32.16 -6.70
CA PHE A 153 10.11 -31.30 -6.24
C PHE A 153 10.30 -29.89 -6.85
N PRO A 154 9.37 -29.43 -7.72
CA PRO A 154 9.44 -28.07 -8.28
C PRO A 154 9.03 -27.04 -7.24
N ILE A 155 9.82 -25.99 -7.10
CA ILE A 155 9.52 -24.84 -6.23
C ILE A 155 9.07 -23.68 -7.10
N PRO A 156 7.85 -23.15 -6.95
CA PRO A 156 7.41 -21.99 -7.71
C PRO A 156 8.11 -20.71 -7.20
N VAL A 157 8.95 -20.11 -8.04
CA VAL A 157 9.66 -18.86 -7.80
C VAL A 157 9.12 -17.80 -8.74
N ARG A 158 8.58 -16.72 -8.18
CA ARG A 158 8.05 -15.59 -8.95
C ARG A 158 9.14 -14.57 -9.20
N ILE A 159 9.35 -14.22 -10.46
CA ILE A 159 10.20 -13.11 -10.89
C ILE A 159 9.32 -11.97 -11.38
N SER A 160 9.56 -10.76 -10.91
CA SER A 160 8.84 -9.56 -11.32
C SER A 160 9.81 -8.41 -11.57
N SER A 161 9.70 -7.77 -12.72
CA SER A 161 10.45 -6.54 -13.04
C SER A 161 9.76 -5.26 -12.54
N PHE A 162 8.57 -5.38 -11.93
CA PHE A 162 7.94 -4.25 -11.28
C PHE A 162 8.74 -3.83 -10.04
N SER A 163 8.89 -2.53 -9.88
CA SER A 163 9.75 -1.94 -8.85
C SER A 163 9.02 -0.80 -8.13
N ALA A 164 9.49 -0.44 -6.95
CA ALA A 164 9.05 0.80 -6.33
C ALA A 164 9.57 1.99 -7.13
N THR A 165 8.75 3.03 -7.28
CA THR A 165 9.05 4.22 -8.10
C THR A 165 8.52 5.48 -7.44
N ILE A 166 8.96 6.64 -7.96
CA ILE A 166 8.46 7.95 -7.54
C ILE A 166 7.69 8.56 -8.70
N LEU A 167 6.51 9.10 -8.40
CA LEU A 167 5.71 9.86 -9.34
C LEU A 167 5.54 11.30 -8.85
N PRO A 168 5.67 12.33 -9.72
CA PRO A 168 5.32 13.69 -9.38
C PRO A 168 3.79 13.81 -9.25
N LYS A 169 3.31 14.34 -8.13
CA LYS A 169 1.87 14.56 -7.88
C LYS A 169 1.50 16.03 -8.01
N ASP A 170 2.21 16.88 -7.28
CA ASP A 170 2.02 18.34 -7.34
C ASP A 170 3.40 19.01 -7.42
N VAL A 171 3.87 19.20 -8.64
CA VAL A 171 5.16 19.80 -8.93
C VAL A 171 4.98 20.90 -9.97
N PRO A 172 5.12 22.17 -9.60
CA PRO A 172 5.01 23.28 -10.53
C PRO A 172 6.21 23.27 -11.50
N LYS A 173 5.93 23.56 -12.77
CA LYS A 173 6.98 23.67 -13.79
C LYS A 173 7.88 24.89 -13.60
N LYS A 174 7.35 25.93 -12.93
CA LYS A 174 8.05 27.17 -12.63
C LYS A 174 7.97 27.44 -11.14
N ILE A 175 9.09 27.79 -10.55
CA ILE A 175 9.19 28.13 -9.12
C ILE A 175 9.89 29.46 -8.94
N SER A 176 9.54 30.14 -7.86
CA SER A 176 10.14 31.46 -7.52
C SER A 176 11.57 31.31 -7.04
N SER A 177 12.44 32.21 -7.43
CA SER A 177 13.79 32.37 -6.85
C SER A 177 13.74 32.94 -5.42
N SER A 178 12.65 33.61 -5.05
CA SER A 178 12.44 34.13 -3.69
C SER A 178 11.49 33.22 -2.92
N GLY A 179 11.93 32.78 -1.74
CA GLY A 179 11.12 31.95 -0.85
C GLY A 179 11.26 30.44 -1.06
N SER A 180 10.26 29.70 -0.62
CA SER A 180 10.21 28.26 -0.76
C SER A 180 8.96 27.82 -1.53
N THR A 181 9.09 26.76 -2.31
CA THR A 181 7.96 26.14 -3.01
C THR A 181 7.79 24.73 -2.50
N THR A 182 6.62 24.42 -1.99
CA THR A 182 6.28 23.05 -1.55
C THR A 182 5.86 22.21 -2.75
N ILE A 183 6.40 21.01 -2.86
CA ILE A 183 6.04 20.01 -3.85
C ILE A 183 5.59 18.72 -3.17
N THR A 184 4.75 17.97 -3.86
CA THR A 184 4.32 16.65 -3.43
C THR A 184 4.69 15.60 -4.48
N LEU A 185 5.34 14.54 -4.02
CA LEU A 185 5.67 13.35 -4.78
C LEU A 185 4.92 12.16 -4.17
N THR A 186 4.72 11.13 -4.95
CA THR A 186 4.13 9.88 -4.47
C THR A 186 5.15 8.75 -4.70
N ALA A 187 5.60 8.11 -3.62
CA ALA A 187 6.30 6.83 -3.71
C ALA A 187 5.27 5.73 -3.91
N VAL A 188 5.46 4.89 -4.92
CA VAL A 188 4.51 3.85 -5.32
C VAL A 188 5.24 2.52 -5.37
N ASN A 189 4.69 1.52 -4.68
CA ASN A 189 5.09 0.13 -4.82
C ASN A 189 4.16 -0.57 -5.84
N ASN A 190 4.65 -0.77 -7.06
CA ASN A 190 3.90 -1.46 -8.13
C ASN A 190 4.07 -2.98 -8.08
N ARG A 191 4.64 -3.52 -7.01
CA ARG A 191 4.88 -4.96 -6.83
C ARG A 191 3.71 -5.62 -6.12
N GLU A 192 3.52 -6.90 -6.35
CA GLU A 192 2.61 -7.74 -5.58
C GLU A 192 3.19 -8.13 -4.20
N ALA A 193 4.46 -7.81 -3.94
CA ALA A 193 5.15 -8.03 -2.67
C ALA A 193 5.45 -6.69 -1.97
N THR A 194 5.51 -6.72 -0.66
CA THR A 194 5.95 -5.62 0.20
C THR A 194 7.43 -5.30 -0.04
N VAL A 195 7.81 -4.04 0.10
CA VAL A 195 9.21 -3.59 0.13
C VAL A 195 9.49 -2.90 1.45
N GLU A 196 10.73 -3.05 1.94
CA GLU A 196 11.15 -2.55 3.24
C GLU A 196 12.23 -1.47 3.12
N ASP A 197 12.51 -0.78 4.22
CA ASP A 197 13.54 0.26 4.32
C ASP A 197 13.45 1.32 3.22
N VAL A 198 12.21 1.63 2.80
CA VAL A 198 11.95 2.59 1.74
C VAL A 198 12.39 3.99 2.19
N THR A 199 13.32 4.56 1.44
CA THR A 199 13.83 5.91 1.67
C THR A 199 13.84 6.68 0.36
N VAL A 200 13.36 7.91 0.39
CA VAL A 200 13.45 8.83 -0.76
C VAL A 200 14.44 9.94 -0.44
N THR A 201 15.41 10.11 -1.32
CA THR A 201 16.44 11.15 -1.23
C THR A 201 16.34 12.10 -2.41
N ALA A 202 16.66 13.37 -2.20
CA ALA A 202 16.70 14.42 -3.22
C ALA A 202 18.14 14.90 -3.43
N ASP A 203 18.56 14.96 -4.68
CA ASP A 203 19.82 15.60 -5.12
C ASP A 203 19.50 16.70 -6.12
N ALA A 204 19.86 17.92 -5.80
CA ALA A 204 19.55 19.12 -6.58
C ALA A 204 20.78 19.98 -6.91
N ASN A 205 21.95 19.40 -7.06
CA ASN A 205 23.18 20.02 -7.60
C ASN A 205 23.50 21.42 -7.06
N GLN A 206 23.36 21.70 -5.78
CA GLN A 206 23.60 23.01 -5.13
C GLN A 206 22.77 24.19 -5.67
N SER A 207 21.97 23.98 -6.70
CA SER A 207 21.13 25.04 -7.31
C SER A 207 19.78 25.19 -6.64
N ILE A 208 19.28 24.14 -5.99
CA ILE A 208 18.03 24.11 -5.24
C ILE A 208 18.29 23.30 -3.98
N ALA A 209 18.11 23.92 -2.82
CA ALA A 209 18.08 23.14 -1.58
C ALA A 209 16.71 22.50 -1.40
N VAL A 210 16.67 21.20 -1.04
CA VAL A 210 15.44 20.44 -0.78
C VAL A 210 15.35 20.12 0.69
N SER A 211 14.23 20.40 1.31
CA SER A 211 14.01 20.13 2.75
C SER A 211 12.66 19.46 3.01
N PRO A 212 12.63 18.26 3.61
CA PRO A 212 13.79 17.42 3.92
C PRO A 212 14.46 16.88 2.65
N SER A 213 15.79 16.70 2.66
CA SER A 213 16.55 16.09 1.55
C SER A 213 16.47 14.57 1.56
N SER A 214 15.99 13.97 2.65
CA SER A 214 15.78 12.54 2.80
C SER A 214 14.54 12.30 3.64
N THR A 215 13.67 11.39 3.19
CA THR A 215 12.47 10.96 3.89
C THR A 215 12.46 9.44 3.99
N TYR A 216 12.45 8.93 5.22
CA TYR A 216 12.28 7.51 5.49
C TYR A 216 10.79 7.18 5.60
N ILE A 217 10.32 6.25 4.78
CA ILE A 217 8.94 5.78 4.73
C ILE A 217 8.77 4.50 5.56
N GLY A 218 9.82 3.65 5.58
CA GLY A 218 9.80 2.34 6.21
C GLY A 218 9.26 1.28 5.25
N THR A 219 8.19 0.61 5.63
CA THR A 219 7.56 -0.44 4.82
C THR A 219 6.53 0.16 3.88
N LEU A 220 6.54 -0.28 2.63
CA LEU A 220 5.55 0.07 1.63
C LEU A 220 4.90 -1.22 1.12
N GLU A 221 3.66 -1.44 1.53
CA GLU A 221 2.89 -2.64 1.22
C GLU A 221 2.73 -2.87 -0.28
N SER A 222 2.35 -4.08 -0.64
CA SER A 222 2.00 -4.46 -2.01
C SER A 222 0.98 -3.50 -2.61
N GLU A 223 1.23 -3.03 -3.84
CA GLU A 223 0.34 -2.16 -4.62
C GLU A 223 -0.10 -0.87 -3.89
N SER A 224 0.68 -0.41 -2.92
CA SER A 224 0.40 0.77 -2.11
C SER A 224 1.20 1.99 -2.53
N SER A 225 0.85 3.14 -1.98
CA SER A 225 1.55 4.39 -2.24
C SER A 225 1.59 5.27 -1.00
N HIS A 226 2.62 6.14 -0.94
CA HIS A 226 2.84 7.10 0.12
C HIS A 226 3.21 8.47 -0.44
N ASP A 227 2.49 9.52 0.01
CA ASP A 227 2.79 10.89 -0.42
C ASP A 227 3.92 11.49 0.41
N ILE A 228 4.84 12.14 -0.30
CA ILE A 228 6.02 12.81 0.27
C ILE A 228 5.94 14.27 -0.08
N THR A 229 6.04 15.12 0.93
CA THR A 229 6.06 16.57 0.77
C THR A 229 7.44 17.11 1.10
N CYS A 230 7.98 17.94 0.22
CA CYS A 230 9.24 18.64 0.47
C CYS A 230 9.18 20.09 -0.05
N SER A 231 10.01 20.92 0.54
CA SER A 231 10.13 22.34 0.15
C SER A 231 11.41 22.56 -0.65
N LEU A 232 11.28 23.24 -1.77
CA LEU A 232 12.37 23.62 -2.66
C LEU A 232 12.78 25.06 -2.35
N HIS A 233 14.08 25.28 -2.14
CA HIS A 233 14.68 26.59 -1.91
C HIS A 233 15.70 26.87 -3.03
N PRO A 234 15.27 27.53 -4.12
CA PRO A 234 16.18 27.81 -5.25
C PRO A 234 17.25 28.83 -4.89
N SER A 235 18.44 28.63 -5.43
CA SER A 235 19.58 29.57 -5.32
C SER A 235 19.97 30.21 -6.65
N ASN A 236 19.66 29.54 -7.76
CA ASN A 236 20.05 29.99 -9.09
C ASN A 236 18.86 30.03 -10.05
N LEU A 237 18.82 31.06 -10.88
CA LEU A 237 17.79 31.20 -11.93
C LEU A 237 17.97 30.22 -13.08
N GLY A 238 16.90 30.01 -13.84
CA GLY A 238 16.89 29.22 -15.07
C GLY A 238 16.45 27.76 -14.86
N LYS A 239 16.68 26.94 -15.88
CA LYS A 239 16.26 25.52 -15.85
C LYS A 239 17.18 24.71 -14.94
N GLN A 240 16.58 24.03 -13.97
CA GLN A 240 17.24 23.18 -13.01
C GLN A 240 16.60 21.80 -13.05
N ASN A 241 17.38 20.77 -12.66
CA ASN A 241 16.89 19.41 -12.51
C ASN A 241 17.09 18.96 -11.06
N ILE A 242 16.07 18.34 -10.50
CA ILE A 242 16.13 17.70 -9.19
C ILE A 242 16.00 16.21 -9.42
N THR A 243 16.98 15.44 -8.94
CA THR A 243 16.94 13.98 -8.98
C THR A 243 16.38 13.47 -7.66
N PHE A 244 15.26 12.76 -7.71
CA PHE A 244 14.75 12.04 -6.58
C PHE A 244 15.04 10.55 -6.76
N THR A 245 15.63 9.95 -5.74
CA THR A 245 15.98 8.53 -5.73
C THR A 245 15.24 7.84 -4.62
N ILE A 246 14.48 6.81 -4.95
CA ILE A 246 13.91 5.87 -4.00
C ILE A 246 14.86 4.68 -3.86
N SER A 247 15.23 4.35 -2.63
CA SER A 247 15.92 3.12 -2.28
C SER A 247 15.01 2.25 -1.43
N PHE A 248 15.07 0.95 -1.61
CA PHE A 248 14.26 -0.01 -0.86
C PHE A 248 14.94 -1.37 -0.80
N ARG A 249 14.52 -2.21 0.12
CA ARG A 249 14.95 -3.61 0.23
C ARG A 249 13.84 -4.57 -0.16
N ASN A 250 14.27 -5.67 -0.77
CA ASN A 250 13.48 -6.85 -1.06
C ASN A 250 14.21 -8.05 -0.43
N GLY A 251 13.85 -8.42 0.80
CA GLY A 251 14.69 -9.28 1.64
C GLY A 251 16.04 -8.62 1.89
N GLU A 252 17.14 -9.33 1.59
CA GLU A 252 18.50 -8.77 1.72
C GLU A 252 18.95 -7.93 0.51
N ASN A 253 18.18 -7.92 -0.59
CA ASN A 253 18.53 -7.21 -1.82
C ASN A 253 18.18 -5.74 -1.72
N THR A 254 19.12 -4.87 -2.11
CA THR A 254 18.91 -3.42 -2.13
C THR A 254 18.74 -2.92 -3.56
N HIS A 255 17.70 -2.12 -3.77
CA HIS A 255 17.35 -1.55 -5.07
C HIS A 255 17.23 -0.04 -5.01
N THR A 256 17.48 0.58 -6.14
CA THR A 256 17.30 2.04 -6.32
C THR A 256 16.62 2.33 -7.63
N ASN A 257 15.76 3.36 -7.61
CA ASN A 257 15.14 3.89 -8.80
C ASN A 257 15.15 5.42 -8.72
N SER A 258 15.34 6.10 -9.84
CA SER A 258 15.49 7.56 -9.84
C SER A 258 14.62 8.22 -10.89
N ILE A 259 14.10 9.39 -10.54
CA ILE A 259 13.38 10.27 -11.45
C ILE A 259 14.04 11.65 -11.47
N ASN A 260 14.13 12.25 -12.66
CA ASN A 260 14.57 13.62 -12.84
C ASN A 260 13.37 14.53 -13.06
N ILE A 261 13.23 15.52 -12.20
CA ILE A 261 12.16 16.51 -12.28
C ILE A 261 12.74 17.85 -12.71
N PRO A 262 12.46 18.28 -13.96
CA PRO A 262 12.88 19.59 -14.44
C PRO A 262 11.96 20.67 -13.87
N VAL A 263 12.57 21.72 -13.29
CA VAL A 263 11.89 22.94 -12.83
C VAL A 263 12.59 24.16 -13.40
N GLU A 264 11.85 25.21 -13.73
CA GLU A 264 12.38 26.48 -14.17
C GLU A 264 12.30 27.48 -13.00
N VAL A 265 13.46 27.86 -12.50
CA VAL A 265 13.56 28.92 -11.48
C VAL A 265 13.49 30.26 -12.16
N ILE A 266 12.46 30.99 -11.85
CA ILE A 266 12.25 32.33 -12.40
C ILE A 266 12.39 33.36 -11.29
N GLU A 267 12.86 34.54 -11.66
CA GLU A 267 12.80 35.67 -10.77
C GLU A 267 11.34 36.05 -10.59
N THR A 268 10.76 35.68 -9.47
CA THR A 268 9.42 36.14 -9.10
C THR A 268 9.58 37.12 -7.94
N HIS A 269 9.00 38.19 -8.12
CA HIS A 269 9.12 39.26 -7.20
C HIS A 269 7.74 39.48 -6.61
N ASP A 270 7.67 39.27 -5.37
CA ASP A 270 6.88 40.03 -4.41
C ASP A 270 5.43 40.35 -4.84
N VAL A 271 4.80 39.44 -5.63
CA VAL A 271 3.36 39.44 -5.84
C VAL A 271 2.81 38.21 -5.15
N SER A 272 2.07 38.43 -4.08
CA SER A 272 1.54 37.32 -3.26
C SER A 272 0.19 37.73 -2.68
N PRO A 273 -0.76 36.81 -2.59
CA PRO A 273 -1.96 37.05 -1.80
C PRO A 273 -1.62 36.91 -0.31
N VAL A 274 -2.21 37.82 0.49
CA VAL A 274 -2.18 37.76 1.96
C VAL A 274 -3.60 37.57 2.44
N LEU A 275 -3.85 36.47 3.15
CA LEU A 275 -5.15 36.19 3.71
C LEU A 275 -5.42 37.11 4.91
N TYR A 276 -6.36 38.00 4.78
CA TYR A 276 -6.65 38.98 5.80
C TYR A 276 -7.78 38.58 6.74
N ASN A 277 -8.80 37.92 6.19
CA ASN A 277 -9.95 37.49 6.98
C ASN A 277 -10.37 36.08 6.54
N MET A 278 -9.84 35.06 7.24
CA MET A 278 -10.17 33.66 7.01
C MET A 278 -11.07 33.16 8.12
N PRO A 279 -12.25 32.61 7.81
CA PRO A 279 -13.06 31.92 8.80
C PRO A 279 -12.37 30.59 9.18
N SER A 280 -12.38 30.27 10.46
CA SER A 280 -11.93 28.96 10.94
C SER A 280 -12.97 27.86 10.68
N GLU A 281 -14.25 28.26 10.62
CA GLU A 281 -15.38 27.36 10.44
C GLU A 281 -16.41 27.97 9.50
N ILE A 282 -17.02 27.15 8.64
CA ILE A 282 -18.14 27.52 7.76
C ILE A 282 -19.26 26.50 7.96
N PRO A 283 -20.51 26.92 8.25
CA PRO A 283 -21.62 25.96 8.35
C PRO A 283 -21.88 25.23 7.04
N GLN A 284 -22.23 23.95 7.09
CA GLN A 284 -22.71 23.19 5.92
C GLN A 284 -23.95 23.89 5.32
N HIS A 285 -24.03 23.93 4.00
CA HIS A 285 -25.03 24.71 3.22
C HIS A 285 -25.01 26.21 3.55
N GLY A 286 -23.86 26.71 3.99
CA GLY A 286 -23.63 28.12 4.28
C GLY A 286 -22.69 28.77 3.28
N SER A 287 -22.44 30.03 3.51
CA SER A 287 -21.45 30.81 2.77
C SER A 287 -20.75 31.79 3.68
N GLU A 288 -19.47 32.02 3.40
CA GLU A 288 -18.66 33.00 4.07
C GLU A 288 -17.88 33.86 3.08
N ARG A 289 -17.63 35.11 3.43
CA ARG A 289 -16.82 36.01 2.61
C ARG A 289 -15.39 35.99 3.08
N ILE A 290 -14.49 35.61 2.18
CA ILE A 290 -13.05 35.68 2.37
C ILE A 290 -12.52 36.90 1.68
N THR A 291 -11.75 37.73 2.40
CA THR A 291 -11.05 38.87 1.85
C THR A 291 -9.56 38.67 1.96
N LEU A 292 -8.86 38.97 0.89
CA LEU A 292 -7.41 38.89 0.80
C LEU A 292 -6.87 40.18 0.19
N GLU A 293 -5.65 40.48 0.52
CA GLU A 293 -4.90 41.61 -0.06
C GLU A 293 -3.81 41.05 -0.98
N ILE A 294 -3.64 41.67 -2.11
CA ILE A 294 -2.62 41.36 -3.10
C ILE A 294 -1.64 42.53 -3.13
N TYR A 295 -0.36 42.21 -2.93
CA TYR A 295 0.71 43.18 -2.97
C TYR A 295 1.51 43.03 -4.26
N ASN A 296 1.83 44.17 -4.89
CA ASN A 296 2.88 44.25 -5.89
C ASN A 296 4.10 44.94 -5.26
N ALA A 297 4.94 44.17 -4.54
CA ALA A 297 6.19 44.72 -3.98
C ALA A 297 7.35 44.75 -5.01
N LYS A 298 7.05 44.75 -6.29
CA LYS A 298 7.99 44.94 -7.37
C LYS A 298 8.27 46.42 -7.63
N SER A 299 9.43 46.68 -8.19
CA SER A 299 9.76 48.01 -8.70
C SER A 299 9.03 48.42 -9.98
N ASP A 300 8.31 47.45 -10.61
CA ASP A 300 7.68 47.63 -11.92
C ASP A 300 6.16 47.36 -11.86
N THR A 301 5.43 48.01 -12.77
CA THR A 301 4.02 47.72 -13.00
C THR A 301 3.81 46.31 -13.53
N ILE A 302 2.86 45.59 -12.98
CA ILE A 302 2.37 44.30 -13.47
C ILE A 302 0.97 44.46 -14.07
N THR A 303 0.63 43.58 -15.03
CA THR A 303 -0.65 43.65 -15.74
C THR A 303 -1.35 42.32 -15.79
N GLY A 304 -2.68 42.35 -16.06
CA GLY A 304 -3.47 41.12 -16.14
C GLY A 304 -3.50 40.35 -14.81
N VAL A 305 -3.43 41.08 -13.70
CA VAL A 305 -3.44 40.50 -12.35
C VAL A 305 -4.79 39.87 -12.07
N THR A 306 -4.79 38.60 -11.77
CA THR A 306 -5.98 37.78 -11.49
C THR A 306 -5.75 36.94 -10.27
N VAL A 307 -6.65 36.97 -9.33
CA VAL A 307 -6.63 36.09 -8.16
C VAL A 307 -7.44 34.85 -8.45
N ILE A 308 -6.84 33.68 -8.24
CA ILE A 308 -7.41 32.39 -8.57
C ILE A 308 -7.53 31.57 -7.29
N PRO A 309 -8.77 31.18 -6.88
CA PRO A 309 -8.97 30.23 -5.79
C PRO A 309 -8.45 28.83 -6.16
N VAL A 310 -7.84 28.13 -5.19
CA VAL A 310 -7.38 26.73 -5.28
C VAL A 310 -8.04 25.98 -4.15
N THR A 311 -9.20 25.43 -4.39
CA THR A 311 -10.07 24.89 -3.34
C THR A 311 -11.12 23.94 -3.90
N GLU A 312 -11.69 23.10 -3.03
CA GLU A 312 -12.86 22.26 -3.31
C GLU A 312 -14.19 23.00 -3.09
N PHE A 313 -14.16 24.16 -2.46
CA PHE A 313 -15.34 24.99 -2.26
C PHE A 313 -15.78 25.64 -3.58
N SER A 314 -17.08 25.82 -3.75
CA SER A 314 -17.60 26.69 -4.78
C SER A 314 -17.34 28.16 -4.41
N THR A 315 -16.82 28.95 -5.34
CA THR A 315 -16.49 30.36 -5.10
C THR A 315 -17.20 31.30 -6.05
N SER A 316 -17.55 32.47 -5.55
CA SER A 316 -18.08 33.56 -6.37
C SER A 316 -17.37 34.88 -6.02
N PRO A 317 -16.69 35.52 -7.01
CA PRO A 317 -16.46 35.02 -8.38
C PRO A 317 -15.55 33.81 -8.42
N SER A 318 -15.51 33.06 -9.54
CA SER A 318 -14.59 31.96 -9.75
C SER A 318 -13.14 32.42 -9.86
N GLU A 319 -12.94 33.64 -10.35
CA GLU A 319 -11.64 34.35 -10.43
C GLU A 319 -11.89 35.82 -10.24
N TYR A 320 -10.96 36.52 -9.61
CA TYR A 320 -11.07 37.95 -9.39
C TYR A 320 -10.02 38.72 -10.20
N PHE A 321 -10.45 39.43 -11.23
CA PHE A 321 -9.58 40.19 -12.11
C PHE A 321 -9.36 41.61 -11.56
N ILE A 322 -8.10 41.95 -11.23
CA ILE A 322 -7.69 43.29 -10.75
C ILE A 322 -7.28 44.20 -11.91
N GLY A 323 -6.57 43.65 -12.90
CA GLY A 323 -6.08 44.35 -14.06
C GLY A 323 -4.62 44.76 -13.96
N SER A 324 -4.30 46.02 -13.71
CA SER A 324 -2.93 46.53 -13.56
C SER A 324 -2.68 46.93 -12.11
N MET A 325 -1.45 46.65 -11.63
CA MET A 325 -0.97 47.14 -10.32
C MET A 325 0.39 47.79 -10.53
N ASP A 326 0.52 49.04 -10.08
CA ASP A 326 1.79 49.73 -10.10
C ASP A 326 2.75 49.21 -9.00
N ALA A 327 3.98 49.70 -9.02
CA ALA A 327 4.95 49.35 -7.97
C ALA A 327 4.38 49.75 -6.59
N ASP A 328 4.58 48.85 -5.61
CA ASP A 328 4.13 49.01 -4.22
C ASP A 328 2.59 49.14 -4.03
N ASP A 329 1.79 48.82 -5.07
CA ASP A 329 0.34 48.79 -4.95
C ASP A 329 -0.17 47.63 -4.13
N VAL A 330 -1.31 47.88 -3.44
CA VAL A 330 -2.08 46.89 -2.69
C VAL A 330 -3.53 46.90 -3.15
N PHE A 331 -4.08 45.75 -3.47
CA PHE A 331 -5.47 45.57 -3.85
C PHE A 331 -6.16 44.53 -2.98
N SER A 332 -7.41 44.81 -2.60
CA SER A 332 -8.25 43.81 -1.91
C SER A 332 -9.11 43.06 -2.89
N ALA A 333 -9.14 41.73 -2.77
CA ALA A 333 -10.05 40.85 -3.47
C ALA A 333 -10.94 40.11 -2.46
N SER A 334 -12.20 39.89 -2.81
CA SER A 334 -13.14 39.18 -1.96
C SER A 334 -13.82 38.06 -2.74
N PHE A 335 -14.01 36.95 -2.08
CA PHE A 335 -14.70 35.78 -2.60
C PHE A 335 -15.79 35.35 -1.62
N ASP A 336 -16.97 35.10 -2.10
CA ASP A 336 -17.98 34.35 -1.36
C ASP A 336 -17.74 32.85 -1.60
N VAL A 337 -17.56 32.11 -0.52
CA VAL A 337 -17.23 30.70 -0.52
C VAL A 337 -18.44 29.92 -0.02
N TYR A 338 -18.86 28.86 -0.76
CA TYR A 338 -20.07 28.10 -0.51
C TYR A 338 -19.72 26.64 -0.15
N THR A 339 -20.46 26.10 0.80
CA THR A 339 -20.30 24.73 1.31
C THR A 339 -21.41 23.78 0.87
N ASP A 340 -22.19 24.13 -0.14
CA ASP A 340 -23.43 23.42 -0.51
C ASP A 340 -23.22 21.94 -0.82
N GLU A 341 -22.08 21.55 -1.41
CA GLU A 341 -21.77 20.19 -1.83
C GLU A 341 -20.78 19.48 -0.90
N LEU A 342 -20.35 20.13 0.19
CA LEU A 342 -19.31 19.60 1.07
C LEU A 342 -19.88 18.97 2.34
N GLU A 343 -19.35 17.80 2.69
CA GLU A 343 -19.65 17.15 3.97
C GLU A 343 -18.84 17.79 5.12
N PRO A 344 -19.33 17.73 6.36
CA PRO A 344 -18.59 18.21 7.52
C PRO A 344 -17.21 17.55 7.65
N SER A 345 -16.15 18.33 7.43
CA SER A 345 -14.75 17.90 7.46
C SER A 345 -13.83 19.13 7.41
N ASN A 346 -12.51 18.89 7.48
CA ASN A 346 -11.51 19.92 7.27
C ASN A 346 -11.12 19.96 5.79
N TYR A 347 -11.18 21.14 5.21
CA TYR A 347 -10.82 21.42 3.82
C TYR A 347 -9.74 22.49 3.74
N SER A 348 -8.97 22.47 2.65
CA SER A 348 -7.99 23.50 2.36
C SER A 348 -8.59 24.56 1.43
N ILE A 349 -8.46 25.83 1.80
CA ILE A 349 -8.75 26.95 0.91
C ILE A 349 -7.44 27.67 0.61
N GLY A 350 -7.06 27.71 -0.66
CA GLY A 350 -5.88 28.40 -1.14
C GLY A 350 -6.19 29.44 -2.18
N PHE A 351 -5.29 30.38 -2.36
CA PHE A 351 -5.34 31.41 -3.39
C PHE A 351 -3.95 31.58 -4.01
N LYS A 352 -3.92 31.82 -5.31
CA LYS A 352 -2.74 32.22 -6.05
C LYS A 352 -3.05 33.43 -6.92
N VAL A 353 -2.02 34.17 -7.30
CA VAL A 353 -2.13 35.32 -8.17
C VAL A 353 -1.42 35.02 -9.48
N ALA A 354 -2.14 35.17 -10.57
CA ALA A 354 -1.60 35.13 -11.92
C ALA A 354 -1.40 36.58 -12.40
N PHE A 355 -0.29 36.87 -13.08
CA PHE A 355 0.00 38.19 -13.60
C PHE A 355 0.98 38.14 -14.76
N LYS A 356 1.10 39.27 -15.49
CA LYS A 356 2.09 39.46 -16.54
C LYS A 356 3.06 40.57 -16.15
N GLN A 357 4.34 40.32 -16.44
CA GLN A 357 5.39 41.34 -16.42
C GLN A 357 6.00 41.41 -17.82
N GLY A 358 5.78 42.48 -18.52
CA GLY A 358 6.03 42.57 -19.97
C GLY A 358 5.21 41.52 -20.73
N ASN A 359 5.90 40.67 -21.51
CA ASN A 359 5.27 39.60 -22.30
C ASN A 359 5.24 38.23 -21.58
N ASN A 360 5.79 38.16 -20.36
CA ASN A 360 5.86 36.90 -19.62
C ASN A 360 4.71 36.74 -18.64
N TYR A 361 4.17 35.53 -18.55
CA TYR A 361 3.12 35.14 -17.62
C TYR A 361 3.72 34.45 -16.41
N PHE A 362 3.25 34.84 -15.21
CA PHE A 362 3.73 34.34 -13.93
C PHE A 362 2.55 33.96 -13.03
N GLU A 363 2.77 33.04 -12.11
CA GLU A 363 1.86 32.73 -11.02
C GLU A 363 2.62 32.78 -9.68
N SER A 364 1.98 33.33 -8.65
CA SER A 364 2.52 33.24 -7.29
C SER A 364 2.40 31.83 -6.71
N PRO A 365 3.14 31.51 -5.66
CA PRO A 365 2.82 30.36 -4.83
C PRO A 365 1.38 30.41 -4.33
N THR A 366 0.76 29.24 -4.14
CA THR A 366 -0.55 29.14 -3.47
C THR A 366 -0.36 29.33 -1.98
N ILE A 367 -1.06 30.29 -1.39
CA ILE A 367 -1.16 30.45 0.06
C ILE A 367 -2.49 29.83 0.50
N SER A 368 -2.46 28.86 1.39
CA SER A 368 -3.65 28.12 1.82
C SER A 368 -3.75 27.99 3.33
N GLU A 369 -4.98 27.94 3.82
CA GLU A 369 -5.32 27.63 5.20
C GLU A 369 -6.39 26.55 5.30
N GLN A 370 -6.48 25.92 6.48
CA GLN A 370 -7.49 24.91 6.78
C GLN A 370 -8.74 25.57 7.33
N VAL A 371 -9.88 25.17 6.79
CA VAL A 371 -11.21 25.62 7.20
C VAL A 371 -12.08 24.40 7.50
N SER A 372 -12.76 24.43 8.63
CA SER A 372 -13.65 23.35 9.04
C SER A 372 -15.07 23.61 8.55
N VAL A 373 -15.62 22.68 7.75
CA VAL A 373 -17.06 22.67 7.47
C VAL A 373 -17.75 21.98 8.64
N VAL A 374 -18.61 22.71 9.34
CA VAL A 374 -19.33 22.22 10.51
C VAL A 374 -20.79 21.96 10.16
N PRO A 375 -21.44 20.95 10.80
CA PRO A 375 -22.87 20.71 10.59
C PRO A 375 -23.68 21.97 10.86
N ASN A 376 -24.60 22.30 9.97
CA ASN A 376 -25.50 23.43 10.17
C ASN A 376 -26.56 23.03 11.22
N ASN A 377 -26.22 23.24 12.49
CA ASN A 377 -27.18 23.14 13.58
C ASN A 377 -28.08 24.39 13.59
N THR A 378 -28.84 24.61 12.53
CA THR A 378 -30.03 25.44 12.68
C THR A 378 -30.94 24.72 13.68
N SER A 379 -30.74 25.01 14.97
CA SER A 379 -31.81 24.85 15.92
C SER A 379 -32.94 25.70 15.34
N THR A 380 -33.90 25.03 14.74
CA THR A 380 -35.23 25.59 14.58
C THR A 380 -35.62 25.99 15.99
N GLU A 381 -35.43 27.28 16.36
CA GLU A 381 -36.17 27.84 17.46
C GLU A 381 -37.63 27.56 17.08
N SER A 382 -38.17 26.50 17.62
CA SER A 382 -39.60 26.30 17.61
C SER A 382 -40.17 27.53 18.30
N ILE A 383 -40.69 28.44 17.50
CA ILE A 383 -41.51 29.54 18.03
C ILE A 383 -42.56 28.80 18.85
N ASP A 384 -42.44 28.96 20.18
CA ASP A 384 -43.37 28.34 21.11
C ASP A 384 -44.76 28.93 20.81
N THR A 385 -45.48 28.23 19.92
CA THR A 385 -46.84 28.57 19.52
C THR A 385 -47.78 28.61 20.72
N GLY A 386 -47.33 28.11 21.88
CA GLY A 386 -48.04 28.22 23.16
C GLY A 386 -48.21 29.65 23.65
N PHE A 387 -47.23 30.55 23.38
CA PHE A 387 -47.31 31.95 23.80
C PHE A 387 -48.29 32.77 22.92
N ALA A 388 -48.29 32.50 21.61
CA ALA A 388 -49.21 33.17 20.69
C ALA A 388 -50.67 32.75 20.92
N THR A 389 -50.94 31.45 21.18
CA THR A 389 -52.27 30.96 21.49
C THR A 389 -52.78 31.45 22.86
N GLY A 390 -51.87 31.60 23.84
CA GLY A 390 -52.23 32.17 25.16
C GLY A 390 -52.65 33.66 25.04
N VAL A 391 -51.93 34.48 24.28
CA VAL A 391 -52.25 35.90 24.06
C VAL A 391 -53.54 36.06 23.27
N ILE A 392 -53.79 35.28 22.24
CA ILE A 392 -55.04 35.30 21.46
C ILE A 392 -56.23 34.88 22.33
N SER A 393 -56.10 33.85 23.16
CA SER A 393 -57.16 33.43 24.10
C SER A 393 -57.49 34.48 25.12
N LEU A 394 -56.49 35.23 25.64
CA LEU A 394 -56.69 36.31 26.57
C LEU A 394 -57.42 37.51 25.92
N ILE A 395 -57.07 37.86 24.70
CA ILE A 395 -57.73 38.93 23.93
C ILE A 395 -59.20 38.57 23.66
N VAL A 396 -59.49 37.35 23.24
CA VAL A 396 -60.86 36.85 23.01
C VAL A 396 -61.67 36.90 24.30
N LEU A 397 -61.10 36.50 25.44
CA LEU A 397 -61.74 36.56 26.75
C LEU A 397 -62.10 37.99 27.15
N ILE A 398 -61.17 38.94 26.95
CA ILE A 398 -61.40 40.34 27.24
C ILE A 398 -62.55 40.92 26.36
N ILE A 399 -62.55 40.57 25.07
CA ILE A 399 -63.62 41.02 24.15
C ILE A 399 -64.98 40.47 24.60
N VAL A 400 -65.06 39.20 25.00
CA VAL A 400 -66.29 38.58 25.51
C VAL A 400 -66.75 39.26 26.79
N ILE A 401 -65.84 39.58 27.72
CA ILE A 401 -66.15 40.29 28.96
C ILE A 401 -66.68 41.71 28.67
N VAL A 402 -66.03 42.45 27.80
CA VAL A 402 -66.45 43.80 27.38
C VAL A 402 -67.80 43.75 26.69
N PHE A 403 -68.02 42.77 25.80
CA PHE A 403 -69.33 42.60 25.17
C PHE A 403 -70.44 42.26 26.17
N PHE A 404 -70.15 41.42 27.16
CA PHE A 404 -71.10 41.08 28.21
C PHE A 404 -71.42 42.25 29.12
N ILE A 405 -70.42 43.08 29.44
CA ILE A 405 -70.62 44.34 30.22
C ILE A 405 -71.49 45.32 29.43
N LEU A 406 -71.23 45.54 28.15
CA LEU A 406 -71.99 46.40 27.27
C LEU A 406 -73.42 45.88 27.05
N TRP A 407 -73.60 44.57 26.91
CA TRP A 407 -74.91 43.95 26.80
C TRP A 407 -75.73 44.09 28.08
N LYS A 408 -75.07 43.87 29.21
CA LYS A 408 -75.73 44.08 30.52
C LYS A 408 -76.09 45.52 30.75
N ARG A 409 -75.33 46.49 30.30
CA ARG A 409 -75.67 47.92 30.35
C ARG A 409 -76.89 48.30 29.48
N ARG A 410 -77.09 47.56 28.38
CA ARG A 410 -78.22 47.84 27.46
C ARG A 410 -79.55 47.20 27.94
N ILE A 411 -79.52 46.36 28.91
CA ILE A 411 -80.74 45.73 29.53
C ILE A 411 -81.22 46.51 30.74
N ILE A 412 -80.46 47.46 31.29
CA ILE A 412 -80.77 48.27 32.49
C ILE A 412 -81.08 49.71 32.09
N THR A 413 -81.20 50.09 30.84
CA THR A 413 -81.79 51.28 30.31
C THR A 413 -83.08 50.94 29.61
#